data_fc04c491101e13bcb45d9e3732666ee1
#
_entry.id   fc04c491101e13bcb45d9e3732666ee1
#
_cell.length_a   1.000
_cell.length_b   1.000
_cell.length_c   1.000
_cell.angle_alpha   90.00
_cell.angle_beta   90.00
_cell.angle_gamma   90.00
#
_symmetry.space_group_name_H-M   'P 1'
#
loop_
_entity.id
_entity.type
_entity.pdbx_description
1 polymer ?
#
loop_
_entity_poly.entity_id
_entity_poly.type
_entity_poly.pdbx_seq_one_letter_code
_entity_poly.pdbx_strand_id
1 'polypeptide(L)'
;MTTETQTLDQARVEAFMGKTLGEAAGLFASVLAIVGDRLGLFGALADHGPASADELAERAAVNERYALEWLRGMHAAGSLELDGDGRFVLPAEHAQVLAAEGGPFFMAGAFELTYGYLQPIDRLIEAFRSGGGVPQSAYPQETWDGMCRFSRPFYNHLLVQQWIPAINGLAKRLERGARWADIGCGAGHALIRLAETYPNSTFVGYDQFEGQLELARRGASDAGVQDRVRFELLDAAGGIPERFDVISTFDVIHDAIDPEALVTAIRRALVDDGIYVLLEINSADDPADNVGPLATLMYGCSLLYCMTTSLAHGGHGLGTCGLPPARVQELCRRGGFTTADRLAIEDPFNVLYEVRP
;
A
#
# COMPACT_ATOMS: atom_id res chain seq x y z
N MET A 1 10.02 28.83 43.97
CA MET A 1 9.10 28.02 43.18
C MET A 1 9.29 26.58 43.62
N THR A 2 8.40 26.07 44.45
CA THR A 2 8.37 24.67 44.90
C THR A 2 7.89 23.82 43.72
N THR A 3 8.77 23.02 43.13
CA THR A 3 8.41 21.97 42.22
C THR A 3 7.53 20.97 42.99
N GLU A 4 6.21 20.99 42.75
CA GLU A 4 5.34 19.89 43.13
C GLU A 4 5.87 18.64 42.49
N THR A 5 6.36 17.70 43.29
CA THR A 5 6.75 16.36 42.86
C THR A 5 5.45 15.65 42.44
N GLN A 6 5.19 15.59 41.14
CA GLN A 6 4.04 14.89 40.60
C GLN A 6 4.14 13.43 41.01
N THR A 7 3.24 12.99 41.87
CA THR A 7 3.20 11.58 42.30
C THR A 7 2.78 10.73 41.11
N LEU A 8 3.65 9.81 40.68
CA LEU A 8 3.34 8.90 39.56
C LEU A 8 2.22 7.94 39.98
N ASP A 9 1.26 7.78 39.10
CA ASP A 9 0.24 6.74 39.20
C ASP A 9 0.85 5.42 38.73
N GLN A 10 1.13 4.55 39.70
CA GLN A 10 1.78 3.26 39.46
C GLN A 10 0.98 2.36 38.51
N ALA A 11 -0.35 2.36 38.57
CA ALA A 11 -1.19 1.55 37.69
C ALA A 11 -1.09 2.01 36.24
N ARG A 12 -0.99 3.32 35.99
CA ARG A 12 -0.76 3.86 34.66
C ARG A 12 0.63 3.51 34.12
N VAL A 13 1.65 3.51 34.98
CA VAL A 13 3.01 3.08 34.60
C VAL A 13 3.00 1.61 34.14
N GLU A 14 2.39 0.73 34.95
CA GLU A 14 2.30 -0.71 34.65
C GLU A 14 1.50 -0.99 33.37
N ALA A 15 0.38 -0.29 33.18
CA ALA A 15 -0.42 -0.41 31.96
C ALA A 15 0.36 0.02 30.72
N PHE A 16 1.11 1.13 30.79
CA PHE A 16 1.94 1.60 29.69
C PHE A 16 3.13 0.67 29.41
N MET A 17 3.74 0.10 30.44
CA MET A 17 4.78 -0.92 30.31
C MET A 17 4.25 -2.17 29.59
N GLY A 18 3.05 -2.64 29.93
CA GLY A 18 2.38 -3.75 29.23
C GLY A 18 2.12 -3.44 27.74
N LYS A 19 1.65 -2.22 27.44
CA LYS A 19 1.47 -1.75 26.06
C LYS A 19 2.80 -1.77 25.29
N THR A 20 3.87 -1.21 25.86
CA THR A 20 5.20 -1.17 25.24
C THR A 20 5.77 -2.57 24.98
N LEU A 21 5.56 -3.50 25.92
CA LEU A 21 5.93 -4.92 25.74
C LEU A 21 5.17 -5.55 24.56
N GLY A 22 3.87 -5.28 24.44
CA GLY A 22 3.04 -5.73 23.32
C GLY A 22 3.53 -5.20 21.96
N GLU A 23 3.91 -3.93 21.91
CA GLU A 23 4.49 -3.31 20.69
C GLU A 23 5.82 -3.95 20.30
N ALA A 24 6.72 -4.18 21.27
CA ALA A 24 7.98 -4.88 21.00
C ALA A 24 7.76 -6.33 20.55
N ALA A 25 6.82 -7.05 21.17
CA ALA A 25 6.46 -8.41 20.77
C ALA A 25 5.86 -8.43 19.36
N GLY A 26 5.02 -7.46 19.01
CA GLY A 26 4.47 -7.30 17.65
C GLY A 26 5.54 -7.10 16.59
N LEU A 27 6.58 -6.31 16.88
CA LEU A 27 7.72 -6.16 15.99
C LEU A 27 8.42 -7.51 15.74
N PHE A 28 8.70 -8.29 16.77
CA PHE A 28 9.30 -9.62 16.60
C PHE A 28 8.39 -10.59 15.87
N ALA A 29 7.07 -10.59 16.15
CA ALA A 29 6.10 -11.38 15.41
C ALA A 29 6.12 -11.05 13.92
N SER A 30 6.21 -9.77 13.55
CA SER A 30 6.34 -9.31 12.16
C SER A 30 7.62 -9.82 11.51
N VAL A 31 8.76 -9.79 12.21
CA VAL A 31 10.02 -10.35 11.71
C VAL A 31 9.93 -11.86 11.48
N LEU A 32 9.30 -12.59 12.40
CA LEU A 32 9.05 -14.03 12.22
C LEU A 32 8.12 -14.30 11.03
N ALA A 33 7.10 -13.45 10.82
CA ALA A 33 6.22 -13.56 9.67
C ALA A 33 6.99 -13.33 8.35
N ILE A 34 7.91 -12.35 8.27
CA ILE A 34 8.79 -12.14 7.10
C ILE A 34 9.62 -13.38 6.82
N VAL A 35 10.21 -14.00 7.85
CA VAL A 35 10.98 -15.25 7.69
C VAL A 35 10.10 -16.36 7.15
N GLY A 36 8.91 -16.54 7.73
CA GLY A 36 7.95 -17.57 7.30
C GLY A 36 7.46 -17.39 5.88
N ASP A 37 7.16 -16.16 5.48
CA ASP A 37 6.73 -15.81 4.13
C ASP A 37 7.85 -16.09 3.09
N ARG A 38 9.06 -15.56 3.32
CA ARG A 38 10.20 -15.74 2.41
C ARG A 38 10.67 -17.18 2.24
N LEU A 39 10.47 -18.02 3.26
CA LEU A 39 10.81 -19.44 3.22
C LEU A 39 9.62 -20.33 2.83
N GLY A 40 8.44 -19.74 2.54
CA GLY A 40 7.23 -20.48 2.17
C GLY A 40 6.65 -21.35 3.29
N LEU A 41 6.95 -21.05 4.56
CA LEU A 41 6.52 -21.89 5.69
C LEU A 41 5.00 -21.84 5.91
N PHE A 42 4.37 -20.68 5.68
CA PHE A 42 2.91 -20.55 5.73
C PHE A 42 2.24 -21.35 4.62
N GLY A 43 2.78 -21.28 3.40
CA GLY A 43 2.31 -22.09 2.27
C GLY A 43 2.43 -23.59 2.54
N ALA A 44 3.59 -24.04 3.06
CA ALA A 44 3.80 -25.43 3.42
C ALA A 44 2.82 -25.98 4.46
N LEU A 45 2.41 -25.12 5.43
CA LEU A 45 1.37 -25.47 6.41
C LEU A 45 -0.03 -25.44 5.79
N ALA A 46 -0.33 -24.46 4.93
CA ALA A 46 -1.63 -24.33 4.28
C ALA A 46 -1.90 -25.49 3.32
N ASP A 47 -0.90 -25.88 2.52
CA ASP A 47 -1.05 -26.89 1.45
C ASP A 47 -1.03 -28.32 2.00
N HIS A 48 -0.27 -28.58 3.08
CA HIS A 48 -0.03 -29.93 3.58
C HIS A 48 -0.59 -30.19 4.98
N GLY A 49 -1.25 -29.20 5.58
CA GLY A 49 -1.86 -29.32 6.91
C GLY A 49 -0.87 -29.33 8.07
N PRO A 50 -1.32 -29.74 9.29
CA PRO A 50 -0.53 -29.70 10.51
C PRO A 50 0.84 -30.34 10.38
N ALA A 51 1.85 -29.79 11.08
CA ALA A 51 3.22 -30.30 11.03
C ALA A 51 3.91 -30.25 12.39
N SER A 52 4.75 -31.25 12.65
CA SER A 52 5.86 -31.17 13.61
C SER A 52 7.01 -30.35 13.02
N ALA A 53 8.06 -30.12 13.77
CA ALA A 53 9.21 -29.34 13.31
C ALA A 53 10.00 -30.05 12.21
N ASP A 54 10.20 -31.34 12.33
CA ASP A 54 10.87 -32.18 11.34
C ASP A 54 10.06 -32.28 10.04
N GLU A 55 8.74 -32.47 10.12
CA GLU A 55 7.83 -32.49 8.97
C GLU A 55 7.87 -31.12 8.20
N LEU A 56 7.80 -29.98 8.90
CA LEU A 56 7.88 -28.67 8.28
C LEU A 56 9.27 -28.44 7.66
N ALA A 57 10.32 -28.86 8.37
CA ALA A 57 11.70 -28.73 7.90
C ALA A 57 11.91 -29.50 6.59
N GLU A 58 11.36 -30.71 6.47
CA GLU A 58 11.39 -31.49 5.24
C GLU A 58 10.59 -30.82 4.11
N ARG A 59 9.33 -30.39 4.39
CA ARG A 59 8.43 -29.75 3.40
C ARG A 59 9.03 -28.48 2.80
N ALA A 60 9.69 -27.66 3.63
CA ALA A 60 10.25 -26.35 3.24
C ALA A 60 11.75 -26.37 2.95
N ALA A 61 12.41 -27.53 3.05
CA ALA A 61 13.87 -27.69 2.89
C ALA A 61 14.68 -26.75 3.80
N VAL A 62 14.28 -26.61 5.07
CA VAL A 62 14.96 -25.78 6.08
C VAL A 62 15.50 -26.61 7.23
N ASN A 63 16.31 -26.00 8.08
CA ASN A 63 16.85 -26.68 9.25
C ASN A 63 15.77 -26.87 10.33
N GLU A 64 15.64 -28.09 10.88
CA GLU A 64 14.63 -28.47 11.87
C GLU A 64 14.68 -27.61 13.15
N ARG A 65 15.88 -27.28 13.65
CA ARG A 65 15.98 -26.47 14.89
C ARG A 65 15.43 -25.05 14.68
N TYR A 66 15.66 -24.47 13.48
CA TYR A 66 15.10 -23.16 13.13
C TYR A 66 13.58 -23.27 12.88
N ALA A 67 13.11 -24.31 12.21
CA ALA A 67 11.68 -24.56 12.01
C ALA A 67 10.96 -24.69 13.37
N LEU A 68 11.52 -25.41 14.34
CA LEU A 68 10.96 -25.54 15.68
C LEU A 68 10.85 -24.19 16.39
N GLU A 69 11.90 -23.36 16.33
CA GLU A 69 11.89 -22.05 17.00
C GLU A 69 10.85 -21.13 16.35
N TRP A 70 10.79 -21.12 15.03
CA TRP A 70 9.82 -20.34 14.27
C TRP A 70 8.37 -20.76 14.59
N LEU A 71 8.08 -22.06 14.56
CA LEU A 71 6.76 -22.61 14.89
C LEU A 71 6.30 -22.18 16.31
N ARG A 72 7.20 -22.29 17.28
CA ARG A 72 6.91 -21.85 18.66
C ARG A 72 6.71 -20.34 18.76
N GLY A 73 7.51 -19.55 18.05
CA GLY A 73 7.38 -18.10 18.00
C GLY A 73 6.06 -17.67 17.38
N MET A 74 5.68 -18.26 16.23
CA MET A 74 4.41 -17.96 15.58
C MET A 74 3.19 -18.44 16.36
N HIS A 75 3.32 -19.56 17.07
CA HIS A 75 2.29 -20.01 18.00
C HIS A 75 2.14 -19.05 19.21
N ALA A 76 3.25 -18.63 19.81
CA ALA A 76 3.23 -17.64 20.89
C ALA A 76 2.64 -16.29 20.45
N ALA A 77 2.83 -15.92 19.18
CA ALA A 77 2.22 -14.73 18.55
C ALA A 77 0.74 -14.92 18.18
N GLY A 78 0.17 -16.13 18.33
CA GLY A 78 -1.22 -16.44 18.00
C GLY A 78 -1.50 -16.65 16.53
N SER A 79 -0.47 -16.74 15.67
CA SER A 79 -0.63 -17.01 14.25
C SER A 79 -0.82 -18.50 13.94
N LEU A 80 -0.29 -19.37 14.77
CA LEU A 80 -0.44 -20.83 14.68
C LEU A 80 -1.11 -21.38 15.94
N GLU A 81 -1.80 -22.51 15.78
CA GLU A 81 -2.41 -23.28 16.87
C GLU A 81 -1.69 -24.63 17.03
N LEU A 82 -2.01 -25.35 18.11
CA LEU A 82 -1.60 -26.74 18.32
C LEU A 82 -2.81 -27.65 18.19
N ASP A 83 -2.66 -28.76 17.47
CA ASP A 83 -3.67 -29.81 17.42
C ASP A 83 -3.58 -30.76 18.64
N GLY A 84 -4.49 -31.75 18.71
CA GLY A 84 -4.53 -32.73 19.81
C GLY A 84 -3.30 -33.63 19.89
N ASP A 85 -2.49 -33.72 18.85
CA ASP A 85 -1.26 -34.52 18.76
C ASP A 85 0.00 -33.66 18.97
N GLY A 86 -0.18 -32.34 19.25
CA GLY A 86 0.92 -31.40 19.50
C GLY A 86 1.64 -30.92 18.23
N ARG A 87 1.03 -31.05 17.03
CA ARG A 87 1.54 -30.50 15.79
C ARG A 87 1.02 -29.07 15.59
N PHE A 88 1.81 -28.25 14.91
CA PHE A 88 1.43 -26.87 14.63
C PHE A 88 0.51 -26.78 13.43
N VAL A 89 -0.55 -25.99 13.58
CA VAL A 89 -1.62 -25.78 12.59
C VAL A 89 -1.65 -24.32 12.20
N LEU A 90 -1.70 -24.04 10.90
CA LEU A 90 -2.14 -22.75 10.39
C LEU A 90 -3.66 -22.85 10.15
N PRO A 91 -4.50 -22.17 10.96
CA PRO A 91 -5.96 -22.17 10.75
C PRO A 91 -6.30 -21.67 9.34
N ALA A 92 -7.38 -22.20 8.76
CA ALA A 92 -7.80 -21.83 7.40
C ALA A 92 -8.04 -20.32 7.24
N GLU A 93 -8.57 -19.67 8.28
CA GLU A 93 -8.79 -18.23 8.33
C GLU A 93 -7.47 -17.46 8.34
N HIS A 94 -6.47 -17.91 9.09
CA HIS A 94 -5.14 -17.29 9.13
C HIS A 94 -4.39 -17.52 7.80
N ALA A 95 -4.61 -18.67 7.15
CA ALA A 95 -4.03 -18.95 5.84
C ALA A 95 -4.50 -17.97 4.76
N GLN A 96 -5.76 -17.47 4.83
CA GLN A 96 -6.23 -16.41 3.92
C GLN A 96 -5.41 -15.12 4.04
N VAL A 97 -4.89 -14.83 5.21
CA VAL A 97 -4.13 -13.60 5.49
C VAL A 97 -2.64 -13.78 5.20
N LEU A 98 -2.07 -14.96 5.49
CA LEU A 98 -0.63 -15.18 5.51
C LEU A 98 -0.09 -16.03 4.35
N ALA A 99 -0.95 -16.82 3.68
CA ALA A 99 -0.53 -17.77 2.65
C ALA A 99 -1.25 -17.61 1.29
N ALA A 100 -2.48 -17.07 1.27
CA ALA A 100 -3.27 -16.96 0.05
C ALA A 100 -2.85 -15.74 -0.80
N GLU A 101 -1.70 -15.83 -1.47
CA GLU A 101 -1.13 -14.74 -2.30
C GLU A 101 -2.16 -14.19 -3.30
N GLY A 102 -2.36 -12.86 -3.28
CA GLY A 102 -3.31 -12.18 -4.17
C GLY A 102 -4.79 -12.37 -3.81
N GLY A 103 -5.10 -13.12 -2.76
CA GLY A 103 -6.45 -13.26 -2.20
C GLY A 103 -6.94 -11.96 -1.53
N PRO A 104 -8.26 -11.81 -1.31
CA PRO A 104 -8.86 -10.55 -0.85
C PRO A 104 -8.42 -10.11 0.57
N PHE A 105 -7.90 -11.03 1.37
CA PHE A 105 -7.48 -10.78 2.76
C PHE A 105 -5.96 -10.90 2.94
N PHE A 106 -5.21 -11.09 1.86
CA PHE A 106 -3.77 -11.30 1.93
C PHE A 106 -3.01 -10.07 2.43
N MET A 107 -2.22 -10.25 3.48
CA MET A 107 -1.49 -9.16 4.16
C MET A 107 0.02 -9.40 4.28
N ALA A 108 0.57 -10.53 3.84
CA ALA A 108 2.00 -10.81 3.99
C ALA A 108 2.88 -9.79 3.26
N GLY A 109 2.39 -9.20 2.16
CA GLY A 109 3.05 -8.09 1.48
C GLY A 109 3.33 -6.87 2.38
N ALA A 110 2.48 -6.61 3.39
CA ALA A 110 2.69 -5.52 4.34
C ALA A 110 3.92 -5.74 5.24
N PHE A 111 4.23 -7.00 5.60
CA PHE A 111 5.43 -7.32 6.37
C PHE A 111 6.69 -7.10 5.54
N GLU A 112 6.69 -7.51 4.27
CA GLU A 112 7.83 -7.30 3.36
C GLU A 112 8.05 -5.81 3.07
N LEU A 113 6.98 -5.06 2.82
CA LEU A 113 6.99 -3.60 2.68
C LEU A 113 7.61 -2.92 3.91
N THR A 114 7.17 -3.31 5.12
CA THR A 114 7.70 -2.77 6.38
C THR A 114 9.19 -3.07 6.52
N TYR A 115 9.64 -4.28 6.17
CA TYR A 115 11.05 -4.63 6.17
C TYR A 115 11.86 -3.72 5.24
N GLY A 116 11.37 -3.49 4.03
CA GLY A 116 12.00 -2.57 3.07
C GLY A 116 12.11 -1.14 3.61
N TYR A 117 11.03 -0.65 4.23
CA TYR A 117 10.99 0.71 4.82
C TYR A 117 11.98 0.90 5.98
N LEU A 118 12.28 -0.14 6.73
CA LEU A 118 13.20 -0.07 7.86
C LEU A 118 14.69 -0.05 7.43
N GLN A 119 15.04 -0.48 6.21
CA GLN A 119 16.44 -0.59 5.79
C GLN A 119 17.21 0.73 5.87
N PRO A 120 16.69 1.88 5.42
CA PRO A 120 17.41 3.15 5.49
C PRO A 120 17.18 3.92 6.81
N ILE A 121 16.84 3.27 7.93
CA ILE A 121 16.48 3.93 9.18
C ILE A 121 17.54 4.90 9.71
N ASP A 122 18.82 4.59 9.55
CA ASP A 122 19.91 5.47 9.99
C ASP A 122 19.92 6.79 9.19
N ARG A 123 19.57 6.75 7.90
CA ARG A 123 19.42 7.95 7.07
C ARG A 123 18.22 8.78 7.51
N LEU A 124 17.14 8.12 7.91
CA LEU A 124 15.99 8.82 8.45
C LEU A 124 16.32 9.52 9.77
N ILE A 125 17.03 8.86 10.67
CA ILE A 125 17.50 9.47 11.93
C ILE A 125 18.38 10.70 11.64
N GLU A 126 19.22 10.66 10.62
CA GLU A 126 20.00 11.83 10.22
C GLU A 126 19.11 12.94 9.63
N ALA A 127 18.09 12.58 8.82
CA ALA A 127 17.15 13.57 8.30
C ALA A 127 16.35 14.31 9.40
N PHE A 128 16.08 13.65 10.54
CA PHE A 128 15.52 14.33 11.72
C PHE A 128 16.42 15.41 12.29
N ARG A 129 17.75 15.29 12.14
CA ARG A 129 18.71 16.26 12.68
C ARG A 129 19.03 17.38 11.71
N SER A 130 19.16 17.05 10.42
CA SER A 130 19.68 17.95 9.40
C SER A 130 18.61 18.50 8.45
N GLY A 131 17.40 17.96 8.48
CA GLY A 131 16.37 18.19 7.46
C GLY A 131 16.64 17.40 6.18
N GLY A 132 15.91 17.70 5.11
CA GLY A 132 15.88 16.91 3.88
C GLY A 132 15.06 15.64 4.04
N GLY A 133 15.45 14.57 3.36
CA GLY A 133 14.73 13.29 3.41
C GLY A 133 15.58 12.11 2.96
N VAL A 134 14.94 10.95 2.83
CA VAL A 134 15.57 9.71 2.36
C VAL A 134 15.12 9.45 0.92
N PRO A 135 16.03 9.51 -0.07
CA PRO A 135 15.63 9.33 -1.47
C PRO A 135 15.22 7.88 -1.74
N GLN A 136 14.32 7.69 -2.69
CA GLN A 136 13.82 6.37 -3.09
C GLN A 136 14.95 5.38 -3.44
N SER A 137 16.05 5.85 -4.03
CA SER A 137 17.23 5.03 -4.33
C SER A 137 17.94 4.43 -3.10
N ALA A 138 17.57 4.84 -1.89
CA ALA A 138 18.10 4.27 -0.64
C ALA A 138 17.35 3.01 -0.19
N TYR A 139 16.19 2.73 -0.79
CA TYR A 139 15.36 1.58 -0.44
C TYR A 139 15.72 0.36 -1.31
N PRO A 140 15.69 -0.85 -0.74
CA PRO A 140 15.96 -2.08 -1.48
C PRO A 140 14.76 -2.52 -2.34
N GLN A 141 14.99 -3.51 -3.22
CA GLN A 141 13.96 -4.05 -4.11
C GLN A 141 12.75 -4.61 -3.35
N GLU A 142 12.95 -5.17 -2.17
CA GLU A 142 11.91 -5.70 -1.29
C GLU A 142 10.83 -4.67 -0.94
N THR A 143 11.17 -3.38 -0.95
CA THR A 143 10.21 -2.30 -0.76
C THR A 143 9.16 -2.28 -1.87
N TRP A 144 9.61 -2.40 -3.12
CA TRP A 144 8.75 -2.41 -4.29
C TRP A 144 7.95 -3.69 -4.42
N ASP A 145 8.60 -4.82 -4.12
CA ASP A 145 7.96 -6.14 -4.14
C ASP A 145 6.86 -6.21 -3.08
N GLY A 146 7.15 -5.76 -1.86
CA GLY A 146 6.17 -5.67 -0.78
C GLY A 146 5.01 -4.73 -1.10
N MET A 147 5.28 -3.57 -1.70
CA MET A 147 4.26 -2.61 -2.13
C MET A 147 3.33 -3.23 -3.18
N CYS A 148 3.90 -3.89 -4.19
CA CYS A 148 3.14 -4.60 -5.23
C CYS A 148 2.30 -5.73 -4.65
N ARG A 149 2.84 -6.54 -3.74
CA ARG A 149 2.12 -7.64 -3.09
C ARG A 149 1.00 -7.14 -2.17
N PHE A 150 1.23 -6.03 -1.46
CA PHE A 150 0.25 -5.41 -0.57
C PHE A 150 -0.92 -4.78 -1.34
N SER A 151 -0.65 -4.09 -2.46
CA SER A 151 -1.69 -3.41 -3.24
C SER A 151 -2.48 -4.31 -4.19
N ARG A 152 -1.90 -5.42 -4.65
CA ARG A 152 -2.52 -6.33 -5.62
C ARG A 152 -3.92 -6.83 -5.24
N PRO A 153 -4.21 -7.23 -3.98
CA PRO A 153 -5.56 -7.60 -3.56
C PRO A 153 -6.62 -6.53 -3.84
N PHE A 154 -6.31 -5.26 -3.62
CA PHE A 154 -7.24 -4.15 -3.85
C PHE A 154 -7.63 -4.05 -5.33
N TYR A 155 -6.65 -4.11 -6.24
CA TYR A 155 -6.91 -4.07 -7.67
C TYR A 155 -7.66 -5.32 -8.17
N ASN A 156 -7.33 -6.49 -7.65
CA ASN A 156 -8.00 -7.73 -8.03
C ASN A 156 -9.46 -7.81 -7.57
N HIS A 157 -9.76 -7.29 -6.37
CA HIS A 157 -11.02 -7.57 -5.68
C HIS A 157 -11.91 -6.33 -5.48
N LEU A 158 -11.35 -5.10 -5.52
CA LEU A 158 -12.13 -3.88 -5.29
C LEU A 158 -12.26 -3.01 -6.54
N LEU A 159 -11.23 -2.88 -7.37
CA LEU A 159 -11.20 -1.94 -8.49
C LEU A 159 -12.41 -2.10 -9.41
N VAL A 160 -12.63 -3.29 -9.96
CA VAL A 160 -13.72 -3.55 -10.93
C VAL A 160 -15.05 -3.78 -10.23
N GLN A 161 -15.02 -4.40 -9.05
CA GLN A 161 -16.22 -4.81 -8.32
C GLN A 161 -16.87 -3.70 -7.50
N GLN A 162 -16.07 -2.71 -7.03
CA GLN A 162 -16.57 -1.64 -6.16
C GLN A 162 -16.22 -0.24 -6.68
N TRP A 163 -14.93 0.06 -6.98
CA TRP A 163 -14.52 1.43 -7.29
C TRP A 163 -15.10 1.93 -8.61
N ILE A 164 -15.01 1.11 -9.68
CA ILE A 164 -15.57 1.48 -10.98
C ILE A 164 -17.10 1.66 -10.93
N PRO A 165 -17.90 0.75 -10.33
CA PRO A 165 -19.33 0.94 -10.21
C PRO A 165 -19.77 2.11 -9.32
N ALA A 166 -18.95 2.51 -8.33
CA ALA A 166 -19.24 3.65 -7.47
C ALA A 166 -19.25 4.98 -8.23
N ILE A 167 -18.51 5.08 -9.35
CA ILE A 167 -18.41 6.29 -10.17
C ILE A 167 -19.48 6.26 -11.26
N ASN A 168 -20.36 7.28 -11.25
CA ASN A 168 -21.51 7.30 -12.13
C ASN A 168 -21.16 7.27 -13.62
N GLY A 169 -21.64 6.25 -14.32
CA GLY A 169 -21.47 6.07 -15.76
C GLY A 169 -20.10 5.56 -16.21
N LEU A 170 -19.12 5.40 -15.31
CA LEU A 170 -17.76 5.02 -15.67
C LEU A 170 -17.68 3.62 -16.29
N ALA A 171 -18.33 2.62 -15.70
CA ALA A 171 -18.37 1.26 -16.26
C ALA A 171 -18.89 1.25 -17.70
N LYS A 172 -20.01 1.95 -17.96
CA LYS A 172 -20.59 2.06 -19.31
C LYS A 172 -19.68 2.81 -20.30
N ARG A 173 -18.90 3.80 -19.82
CA ARG A 173 -17.91 4.52 -20.62
C ARG A 173 -16.81 3.58 -21.06
N LEU A 174 -16.28 2.76 -20.13
CA LEU A 174 -15.25 1.76 -20.38
C LEU A 174 -15.74 0.64 -21.32
N GLU A 175 -16.96 0.17 -21.15
CA GLU A 175 -17.58 -0.83 -22.04
C GLU A 175 -17.68 -0.35 -23.49
N ARG A 176 -17.98 0.95 -23.71
CA ARG A 176 -18.07 1.56 -25.03
C ARG A 176 -16.72 1.86 -25.67
N GLY A 177 -15.68 1.91 -24.87
CA GLY A 177 -14.34 2.31 -25.26
C GLY A 177 -13.97 3.70 -24.74
N ALA A 178 -12.95 3.77 -23.89
CA ALA A 178 -12.40 4.98 -23.32
C ALA A 178 -10.87 4.95 -23.37
N ARG A 179 -10.26 6.13 -23.33
CA ARG A 179 -8.81 6.29 -23.13
C ARG A 179 -8.56 6.61 -21.66
N TRP A 180 -7.84 5.77 -20.97
CA TRP A 180 -7.52 5.91 -19.54
C TRP A 180 -6.02 6.09 -19.33
N ALA A 181 -5.61 7.06 -18.52
CA ALA A 181 -4.25 7.15 -18.00
C ALA A 181 -4.22 6.89 -16.49
N ASP A 182 -3.21 6.16 -16.03
CA ASP A 182 -2.93 5.98 -14.60
C ASP A 182 -1.58 6.61 -14.28
N ILE A 183 -1.56 7.57 -13.39
CA ILE A 183 -0.36 8.33 -13.01
C ILE A 183 0.21 7.73 -11.72
N GLY A 184 1.52 7.41 -11.74
CA GLY A 184 2.15 6.63 -10.68
C GLY A 184 1.69 5.17 -10.72
N CYS A 185 1.62 4.60 -11.95
CA CYS A 185 1.02 3.28 -12.18
C CYS A 185 1.81 2.11 -11.57
N GLY A 186 3.04 2.32 -11.11
CA GLY A 186 3.90 1.28 -10.56
C GLY A 186 4.04 0.07 -11.49
N ALA A 187 3.85 -1.13 -10.98
CA ALA A 187 3.89 -2.38 -11.75
C ALA A 187 2.62 -2.62 -12.62
N GLY A 188 1.74 -1.64 -12.77
CA GLY A 188 0.64 -1.64 -13.73
C GLY A 188 -0.56 -2.53 -13.39
N HIS A 189 -0.66 -3.03 -12.16
CA HIS A 189 -1.70 -3.98 -11.76
C HIS A 189 -3.13 -3.47 -12.02
N ALA A 190 -3.40 -2.20 -11.71
CA ALA A 190 -4.70 -1.58 -11.95
C ALA A 190 -5.06 -1.59 -13.45
N LEU A 191 -4.16 -1.14 -14.29
CA LEU A 191 -4.40 -1.04 -15.74
C LEU A 191 -4.49 -2.41 -16.42
N ILE A 192 -3.70 -3.38 -16.00
CA ILE A 192 -3.77 -4.77 -16.49
C ILE A 192 -5.16 -5.32 -16.16
N ARG A 193 -5.62 -5.19 -14.91
CA ARG A 193 -6.94 -5.64 -14.50
C ARG A 193 -8.08 -4.95 -15.26
N LEU A 194 -7.97 -3.65 -15.50
CA LEU A 194 -8.94 -2.90 -16.31
C LEU A 194 -8.95 -3.38 -17.78
N ALA A 195 -7.78 -3.63 -18.37
CA ALA A 195 -7.67 -4.08 -19.75
C ALA A 195 -8.21 -5.50 -19.96
N GLU A 196 -8.04 -6.39 -18.97
CA GLU A 196 -8.69 -7.72 -18.98
C GLU A 196 -10.22 -7.60 -18.97
N THR A 197 -10.75 -6.62 -18.23
CA THR A 197 -12.20 -6.48 -18.01
C THR A 197 -12.89 -5.68 -19.12
N TYR A 198 -12.22 -4.65 -19.68
CA TYR A 198 -12.79 -3.70 -20.64
C TYR A 198 -12.05 -3.72 -21.99
N PRO A 199 -12.30 -4.72 -22.84
CA PRO A 199 -11.52 -4.95 -24.07
C PRO A 199 -11.66 -3.85 -25.13
N ASN A 200 -12.67 -2.98 -25.04
CA ASN A 200 -12.87 -1.87 -25.95
C ASN A 200 -12.10 -0.60 -25.57
N SER A 201 -11.53 -0.55 -24.37
CA SER A 201 -10.79 0.60 -23.86
C SER A 201 -9.28 0.44 -24.05
N THR A 202 -8.56 1.56 -24.02
CA THR A 202 -7.11 1.60 -24.11
C THR A 202 -6.53 2.33 -22.89
N PHE A 203 -5.35 1.91 -22.47
CA PHE A 203 -4.77 2.30 -21.20
C PHE A 203 -3.32 2.75 -21.36
N VAL A 204 -2.94 3.75 -20.58
CA VAL A 204 -1.56 4.24 -20.50
C VAL A 204 -1.16 4.38 -19.05
N GLY A 205 -0.10 3.72 -18.64
CA GLY A 205 0.51 3.91 -17.33
C GLY A 205 1.71 4.84 -17.44
N TYR A 206 1.75 5.84 -16.57
CA TYR A 206 2.89 6.73 -16.41
C TYR A 206 3.52 6.54 -15.04
N ASP A 207 4.83 6.40 -14.99
CA ASP A 207 5.60 6.33 -13.76
C ASP A 207 6.98 6.95 -13.93
N GLN A 208 7.64 7.33 -12.85
CA GLN A 208 9.00 7.88 -12.86
C GLN A 208 10.09 6.81 -12.73
N PHE A 209 9.71 5.55 -12.47
CA PHE A 209 10.63 4.45 -12.21
C PHE A 209 10.60 3.39 -13.30
N GLU A 210 11.66 3.37 -14.13
CA GLU A 210 11.75 2.41 -15.25
C GLU A 210 11.67 0.95 -14.77
N GLY A 211 12.24 0.60 -13.62
CA GLY A 211 12.17 -0.76 -13.07
C GLY A 211 10.73 -1.23 -12.80
N GLN A 212 9.84 -0.33 -12.36
CA GLN A 212 8.41 -0.64 -12.20
C GLN A 212 7.72 -0.80 -13.56
N LEU A 213 8.04 0.05 -14.52
CA LEU A 213 7.48 -0.03 -15.87
C LEU A 213 7.90 -1.30 -16.61
N GLU A 214 9.10 -1.79 -16.36
CA GLU A 214 9.54 -3.10 -16.88
C GLU A 214 8.71 -4.25 -16.31
N LEU A 215 8.39 -4.22 -15.01
CA LEU A 215 7.48 -5.18 -14.38
C LEU A 215 6.07 -5.08 -14.98
N ALA A 216 5.57 -3.85 -15.16
CA ALA A 216 4.27 -3.58 -15.75
C ALA A 216 4.16 -4.10 -17.19
N ARG A 217 5.19 -3.88 -18.03
CA ARG A 217 5.22 -4.39 -19.42
C ARG A 217 5.24 -5.92 -19.46
N ARG A 218 6.01 -6.58 -18.58
CA ARG A 218 6.00 -8.04 -18.44
C ARG A 218 4.62 -8.54 -18.01
N GLY A 219 4.04 -7.96 -16.95
CA GLY A 219 2.71 -8.32 -16.47
C GLY A 219 1.62 -8.16 -17.54
N ALA A 220 1.65 -7.10 -18.35
CA ALA A 220 0.71 -6.92 -19.47
C ALA A 220 0.90 -7.96 -20.58
N SER A 221 2.14 -8.37 -20.86
CA SER A 221 2.44 -9.43 -21.81
C SER A 221 1.93 -10.79 -21.31
N ASP A 222 2.17 -11.11 -20.04
CA ASP A 222 1.75 -12.35 -19.40
C ASP A 222 0.21 -12.49 -19.36
N ALA A 223 -0.48 -11.36 -19.15
CA ALA A 223 -1.94 -11.26 -19.18
C ALA A 223 -2.53 -11.18 -20.61
N GLY A 224 -1.69 -11.06 -21.64
CA GLY A 224 -2.15 -10.95 -23.05
C GLY A 224 -2.89 -9.65 -23.38
N VAL A 225 -2.58 -8.55 -22.67
CA VAL A 225 -3.24 -7.24 -22.86
C VAL A 225 -2.30 -6.15 -23.41
N GLN A 226 -1.06 -6.48 -23.78
CA GLN A 226 -0.02 -5.56 -24.24
C GLN A 226 -0.43 -4.71 -25.45
N ASP A 227 -1.39 -5.15 -26.25
CA ASP A 227 -1.90 -4.39 -27.41
C ASP A 227 -2.82 -3.23 -27.00
N ARG A 228 -3.32 -3.23 -25.76
CA ARG A 228 -4.26 -2.23 -25.22
C ARG A 228 -3.70 -1.42 -24.07
N VAL A 229 -2.57 -1.86 -23.49
CA VAL A 229 -1.92 -1.17 -22.36
C VAL A 229 -0.48 -0.85 -22.75
N ARG A 230 -0.08 0.40 -22.60
CA ARG A 230 1.32 0.81 -22.71
C ARG A 230 1.80 1.49 -21.44
N PHE A 231 3.09 1.43 -21.17
CA PHE A 231 3.73 1.98 -19.98
C PHE A 231 4.91 2.87 -20.39
N GLU A 232 4.91 4.13 -19.93
CA GLU A 232 5.83 5.17 -20.35
C GLU A 232 6.48 5.87 -19.15
N LEU A 233 7.79 6.11 -19.25
CA LEU A 233 8.54 6.88 -18.26
C LEU A 233 8.19 8.35 -18.38
N LEU A 234 7.59 8.94 -17.34
CA LEU A 234 7.15 10.32 -17.33
C LEU A 234 7.09 10.90 -15.91
N ASP A 235 7.64 12.10 -15.74
CA ASP A 235 7.27 12.98 -14.64
C ASP A 235 6.01 13.77 -15.03
N ALA A 236 4.85 13.29 -14.57
CA ALA A 236 3.56 13.85 -14.93
C ALA A 236 3.33 15.27 -14.38
N ALA A 237 4.04 15.70 -13.33
CA ALA A 237 3.96 17.06 -12.80
C ALA A 237 4.48 18.09 -13.82
N GLY A 238 5.42 17.69 -14.69
CA GLY A 238 5.90 18.49 -15.83
C GLY A 238 4.92 18.59 -16.99
N GLY A 239 3.87 17.79 -17.03
CA GLY A 239 2.82 17.75 -18.04
C GLY A 239 2.58 16.36 -18.60
N ILE A 240 1.32 16.09 -18.97
CA ILE A 240 0.89 14.84 -19.59
C ILE A 240 0.68 15.09 -21.09
N PRO A 241 1.33 14.29 -21.98
CA PRO A 241 1.43 14.64 -23.40
C PRO A 241 0.15 14.45 -24.21
N GLU A 242 -0.82 13.70 -23.67
CA GLU A 242 -2.06 13.33 -24.36
C GLU A 242 -3.30 13.71 -23.55
N ARG A 243 -4.47 13.65 -24.17
CA ARG A 243 -5.75 13.84 -23.48
C ARG A 243 -6.48 12.51 -23.31
N PHE A 244 -7.16 12.37 -22.15
CA PHE A 244 -7.81 11.15 -21.72
C PHE A 244 -9.25 11.40 -21.29
N ASP A 245 -10.09 10.37 -21.46
CA ASP A 245 -11.45 10.35 -20.94
C ASP A 245 -11.46 10.16 -19.43
N VAL A 246 -10.49 9.38 -18.95
CA VAL A 246 -10.33 9.08 -17.52
C VAL A 246 -8.84 9.17 -17.17
N ILE A 247 -8.53 9.79 -16.04
CA ILE A 247 -7.20 9.73 -15.43
C ILE A 247 -7.37 9.23 -13.99
N SER A 248 -6.48 8.37 -13.54
CA SER A 248 -6.43 7.91 -12.15
C SER A 248 -5.11 8.24 -11.47
N THR A 249 -5.18 8.36 -10.16
CA THR A 249 -4.05 8.21 -9.23
C THR A 249 -4.52 7.33 -8.08
N PHE A 250 -3.75 6.29 -7.78
CA PHE A 250 -4.04 5.36 -6.69
C PHE A 250 -2.90 5.45 -5.66
N ASP A 251 -3.15 6.17 -4.55
CA ASP A 251 -2.19 6.44 -3.49
C ASP A 251 -0.89 7.13 -3.96
N VAL A 252 -1.03 8.22 -4.74
CA VAL A 252 0.10 8.91 -5.39
C VAL A 252 0.24 10.36 -4.95
N ILE A 253 -0.86 11.09 -4.78
CA ILE A 253 -0.79 12.54 -4.60
C ILE A 253 -0.15 12.90 -3.26
N HIS A 254 -0.34 12.08 -2.23
CA HIS A 254 0.20 12.35 -0.89
C HIS A 254 1.73 12.23 -0.80
N ASP A 255 2.38 11.54 -1.73
CA ASP A 255 3.86 11.45 -1.78
C ASP A 255 4.48 12.19 -2.97
N ALA A 256 3.66 12.87 -3.79
CA ALA A 256 4.13 13.70 -4.88
C ALA A 256 5.06 14.84 -4.38
N ILE A 257 6.09 15.15 -5.19
CA ILE A 257 7.00 16.26 -4.93
C ILE A 257 6.24 17.58 -4.98
N ASP A 258 5.46 17.80 -6.05
CA ASP A 258 4.59 18.97 -6.22
C ASP A 258 3.15 18.50 -6.55
N PRO A 259 2.32 18.27 -5.53
CA PRO A 259 0.95 17.77 -5.71
C PRO A 259 0.05 18.77 -6.47
N GLU A 260 0.30 20.06 -6.37
CA GLU A 260 -0.50 21.08 -7.08
C GLU A 260 -0.16 21.10 -8.57
N ALA A 261 1.12 21.04 -8.93
CA ALA A 261 1.54 20.92 -10.32
C ALA A 261 0.99 19.64 -10.95
N LEU A 262 1.04 18.51 -10.22
CA LEU A 262 0.53 17.23 -10.69
C LEU A 262 -0.98 17.27 -10.93
N VAL A 263 -1.77 17.74 -9.97
CA VAL A 263 -3.24 17.84 -10.12
C VAL A 263 -3.62 18.81 -11.25
N THR A 264 -2.86 19.90 -11.42
CA THR A 264 -3.04 20.84 -12.52
C THR A 264 -2.73 20.18 -13.89
N ALA A 265 -1.68 19.39 -13.98
CA ALA A 265 -1.33 18.65 -15.19
C ALA A 265 -2.41 17.59 -15.54
N ILE A 266 -2.92 16.89 -14.55
CA ILE A 266 -4.05 15.96 -14.70
C ILE A 266 -5.28 16.70 -15.25
N ARG A 267 -5.64 17.85 -14.69
CA ARG A 267 -6.78 18.65 -15.18
C ARG A 267 -6.64 19.04 -16.64
N ARG A 268 -5.44 19.44 -17.07
CA ARG A 268 -5.16 19.85 -18.46
C ARG A 268 -5.23 18.68 -19.44
N ALA A 269 -4.87 17.48 -18.98
CA ALA A 269 -4.87 16.26 -19.79
C ALA A 269 -6.24 15.56 -19.86
N LEU A 270 -7.23 15.96 -19.06
CA LEU A 270 -8.60 15.46 -19.17
C LEU A 270 -9.35 16.16 -20.30
N VAL A 271 -10.22 15.39 -21.00
CA VAL A 271 -11.25 15.96 -21.88
C VAL A 271 -12.28 16.74 -21.05
N ASP A 272 -13.11 17.56 -21.70
CA ASP A 272 -13.98 18.49 -21.01
C ASP A 272 -15.06 17.80 -20.15
N ASP A 273 -15.50 16.59 -20.51
CA ASP A 273 -16.40 15.72 -19.76
C ASP A 273 -15.66 14.55 -19.05
N GLY A 274 -14.35 14.69 -18.90
CA GLY A 274 -13.49 13.67 -18.32
C GLY A 274 -13.74 13.41 -16.84
N ILE A 275 -13.16 12.30 -16.35
CA ILE A 275 -13.24 11.89 -14.95
C ILE A 275 -11.82 11.74 -14.41
N TYR A 276 -11.51 12.38 -13.30
CA TYR A 276 -10.34 12.05 -12.52
C TYR A 276 -10.76 11.14 -11.35
N VAL A 277 -10.25 9.92 -11.34
CA VAL A 277 -10.46 8.91 -10.30
C VAL A 277 -9.33 9.04 -9.30
N LEU A 278 -9.61 9.62 -8.16
CA LEU A 278 -8.61 9.85 -7.11
C LEU A 278 -8.87 8.88 -5.95
N LEU A 279 -7.95 7.96 -5.72
CA LEU A 279 -7.93 7.11 -4.53
C LEU A 279 -6.82 7.59 -3.61
N GLU A 280 -7.13 7.83 -2.35
CA GLU A 280 -6.18 8.29 -1.35
C GLU A 280 -6.43 7.64 0.00
N ILE A 281 -5.45 7.74 0.88
CA ILE A 281 -5.51 7.15 2.22
C ILE A 281 -6.66 7.76 3.04
N ASN A 282 -7.39 6.89 3.72
CA ASN A 282 -8.48 7.28 4.61
C ASN A 282 -7.93 7.92 5.88
N SER A 283 -7.79 9.25 5.87
CA SER A 283 -7.38 10.06 7.01
C SER A 283 -8.46 11.09 7.35
N ALA A 284 -8.53 11.48 8.63
CA ALA A 284 -9.44 12.51 9.11
C ALA A 284 -8.80 13.89 9.09
N ASP A 285 -9.63 14.94 8.96
CA ASP A 285 -9.17 16.35 9.02
C ASP A 285 -8.62 16.72 10.40
N ASP A 286 -9.22 16.21 11.49
CA ASP A 286 -8.71 16.39 12.84
C ASP A 286 -7.72 15.28 13.20
N PRO A 287 -6.46 15.62 13.55
CA PRO A 287 -5.49 14.61 14.00
C PRO A 287 -5.93 13.79 15.23
N ALA A 288 -6.86 14.28 16.03
CA ALA A 288 -7.41 13.57 17.18
C ALA A 288 -8.23 12.34 16.76
N ASP A 289 -8.75 12.32 15.53
CA ASP A 289 -9.51 11.19 14.96
C ASP A 289 -8.59 10.17 14.27
N ASN A 290 -7.34 10.53 13.99
CA ASN A 290 -6.33 9.64 13.39
C ASN A 290 -5.58 8.87 14.49
N VAL A 291 -6.24 7.91 15.13
CA VAL A 291 -5.71 7.13 16.24
C VAL A 291 -5.91 5.61 16.03
N GLY A 292 -5.17 4.82 16.79
CA GLY A 292 -5.28 3.36 16.76
C GLY A 292 -4.32 2.68 15.76
N PRO A 293 -4.43 1.34 15.58
CA PRO A 293 -3.44 0.55 14.84
C PRO A 293 -3.28 0.98 13.38
N LEU A 294 -4.39 1.25 12.69
CA LEU A 294 -4.37 1.66 11.28
C LEU A 294 -3.68 3.02 11.11
N ALA A 295 -4.04 4.01 11.90
CA ALA A 295 -3.40 5.32 11.86
C ALA A 295 -1.90 5.23 12.20
N THR A 296 -1.52 4.39 13.19
CA THR A 296 -0.11 4.13 13.51
C THR A 296 0.65 3.55 12.32
N LEU A 297 0.05 2.59 11.60
CA LEU A 297 0.62 2.02 10.38
C LEU A 297 0.80 3.11 9.30
N MET A 298 -0.24 3.92 9.05
CA MET A 298 -0.20 4.97 8.02
C MET A 298 0.83 6.07 8.35
N TYR A 299 0.93 6.52 9.60
CA TYR A 299 1.99 7.45 10.00
C TYR A 299 3.38 6.82 9.94
N GLY A 300 3.49 5.51 10.21
CA GLY A 300 4.73 4.76 9.99
C GLY A 300 5.16 4.77 8.52
N CYS A 301 4.24 4.42 7.60
CA CYS A 301 4.47 4.50 6.15
C CYS A 301 4.84 5.93 5.72
N SER A 302 4.12 6.94 6.25
CA SER A 302 4.40 8.34 5.96
C SER A 302 5.82 8.73 6.29
N LEU A 303 6.22 8.49 7.55
CA LEU A 303 7.54 8.87 8.05
C LEU A 303 8.66 8.09 7.38
N LEU A 304 8.49 6.78 7.23
CA LEU A 304 9.51 5.88 6.71
C LEU A 304 9.63 5.93 5.18
N TYR A 305 8.62 6.43 4.46
CA TYR A 305 8.64 6.45 2.99
C TYR A 305 7.99 7.70 2.39
N CYS A 306 6.67 7.86 2.39
CA CYS A 306 5.96 8.85 1.56
C CYS A 306 6.42 10.29 1.80
N MET A 307 6.46 10.73 3.07
CA MET A 307 6.89 12.08 3.43
C MET A 307 8.38 12.29 3.14
N THR A 308 9.21 11.34 3.58
CA THR A 308 10.67 11.52 3.53
C THR A 308 11.22 11.45 2.11
N THR A 309 10.63 10.65 1.22
CA THR A 309 11.03 10.58 -0.20
C THR A 309 10.66 11.86 -0.95
N SER A 310 9.48 12.43 -0.71
CA SER A 310 9.10 13.74 -1.23
C SER A 310 10.08 14.84 -0.78
N LEU A 311 10.38 14.91 0.51
CA LEU A 311 11.33 15.87 1.09
C LEU A 311 12.75 15.74 0.53
N ALA A 312 13.20 14.52 0.22
CA ALA A 312 14.53 14.27 -0.36
C ALA A 312 14.71 14.95 -1.73
N HIS A 313 13.62 15.21 -2.42
CA HIS A 313 13.61 15.91 -3.72
C HIS A 313 13.14 17.37 -3.62
N GLY A 314 13.11 17.94 -2.41
CA GLY A 314 12.65 19.32 -2.16
C GLY A 314 11.14 19.49 -2.28
N GLY A 315 10.39 18.41 -2.20
CA GLY A 315 8.94 18.41 -2.32
C GLY A 315 8.21 18.86 -1.05
N HIS A 316 6.89 18.85 -1.10
CA HIS A 316 6.02 19.35 -0.02
C HIS A 316 5.99 18.42 1.20
N GLY A 317 6.34 17.13 1.05
CA GLY A 317 6.35 16.17 2.14
C GLY A 317 4.99 16.00 2.82
N LEU A 318 3.90 15.89 2.04
CA LEU A 318 2.55 15.74 2.59
C LEU A 318 2.45 14.52 3.49
N GLY A 319 2.97 13.39 3.00
CA GLY A 319 2.94 12.11 3.68
C GLY A 319 1.57 11.43 3.64
N THR A 320 1.55 10.16 4.00
CA THR A 320 0.41 9.24 3.83
C THR A 320 -0.92 9.79 4.38
N CYS A 321 -0.91 10.41 5.56
CA CYS A 321 -2.10 11.04 6.15
C CYS A 321 -2.22 12.55 5.80
N GLY A 322 -1.46 13.04 4.85
CA GLY A 322 -1.35 14.46 4.54
C GLY A 322 -2.43 15.02 3.62
N LEU A 323 -3.33 14.16 3.13
CA LEU A 323 -4.46 14.52 2.25
C LEU A 323 -5.83 14.15 2.84
N PRO A 324 -6.20 14.70 4.01
CA PRO A 324 -7.55 14.53 4.52
C PRO A 324 -8.58 15.21 3.59
N PRO A 325 -9.89 14.89 3.73
CA PRO A 325 -10.92 15.31 2.78
C PRO A 325 -10.95 16.81 2.45
N ALA A 326 -10.80 17.68 3.44
CA ALA A 326 -10.79 19.13 3.20
C ALA A 326 -9.61 19.56 2.34
N ARG A 327 -8.44 18.92 2.52
CA ARG A 327 -7.24 19.23 1.74
C ARG A 327 -7.31 18.68 0.32
N VAL A 328 -7.92 17.51 0.12
CA VAL A 328 -8.20 16.96 -1.22
C VAL A 328 -9.08 17.93 -2.00
N GLN A 329 -10.18 18.40 -1.41
CA GLN A 329 -11.10 19.35 -2.06
C GLN A 329 -10.38 20.65 -2.44
N GLU A 330 -9.59 21.21 -1.53
CA GLU A 330 -8.84 22.45 -1.80
C GLU A 330 -7.79 22.26 -2.90
N LEU A 331 -7.06 21.15 -2.88
CA LEU A 331 -6.05 20.82 -3.89
C LEU A 331 -6.69 20.67 -5.28
N CYS A 332 -7.77 19.92 -5.39
CA CYS A 332 -8.51 19.76 -6.65
C CYS A 332 -9.07 21.10 -7.16
N ARG A 333 -9.65 21.92 -6.28
CA ARG A 333 -10.13 23.27 -6.62
C ARG A 333 -9.01 24.16 -7.17
N ARG A 334 -7.84 24.16 -6.54
CA ARG A 334 -6.65 24.93 -6.98
C ARG A 334 -6.11 24.37 -8.31
N GLY A 335 -6.17 23.07 -8.51
CA GLY A 335 -5.81 22.43 -9.77
C GLY A 335 -6.78 22.68 -10.93
N GLY A 336 -7.91 23.37 -10.69
CA GLY A 336 -8.88 23.80 -11.71
C GLY A 336 -10.03 22.82 -11.92
N PHE A 337 -10.30 21.94 -10.95
CA PHE A 337 -11.50 21.08 -10.94
C PHE A 337 -12.68 21.80 -10.28
N THR A 338 -13.91 21.45 -10.70
CA THR A 338 -15.13 22.04 -10.15
C THR A 338 -15.69 21.25 -8.98
N THR A 339 -15.54 19.91 -8.98
CA THR A 339 -16.00 19.04 -7.89
C THR A 339 -14.93 18.00 -7.55
N ALA A 340 -14.93 17.57 -6.28
CA ALA A 340 -14.19 16.44 -5.76
C ALA A 340 -15.07 15.72 -4.72
N ASP A 341 -15.92 14.81 -5.21
CA ASP A 341 -16.95 14.17 -4.42
C ASP A 341 -16.43 12.87 -3.82
N ARG A 342 -16.41 12.77 -2.49
CA ARG A 342 -16.05 11.54 -1.79
C ARG A 342 -17.16 10.51 -1.99
N LEU A 343 -16.80 9.33 -2.45
CA LEU A 343 -17.71 8.22 -2.70
C LEU A 343 -17.74 7.24 -1.53
N ALA A 344 -18.87 6.61 -1.32
CA ALA A 344 -19.02 5.56 -0.32
C ALA A 344 -18.46 4.25 -0.88
N ILE A 345 -17.31 3.83 -0.38
CA ILE A 345 -16.71 2.51 -0.61
C ILE A 345 -16.46 1.83 0.74
N GLU A 346 -16.51 0.51 0.76
CA GLU A 346 -16.20 -0.29 1.95
C GLU A 346 -14.69 -0.62 1.94
N ASP A 347 -13.86 0.38 2.27
CA ASP A 347 -12.42 0.23 2.36
C ASP A 347 -11.91 0.97 3.61
N PRO A 348 -11.28 0.27 4.58
CA PRO A 348 -10.74 0.92 5.77
C PRO A 348 -9.45 1.71 5.50
N PHE A 349 -8.72 1.36 4.43
CA PHE A 349 -7.43 1.98 4.10
C PHE A 349 -7.59 3.23 3.24
N ASN A 350 -8.55 3.21 2.29
CA ASN A 350 -8.65 4.21 1.25
C ASN A 350 -10.01 4.91 1.19
N VAL A 351 -9.99 6.09 0.62
CA VAL A 351 -11.17 6.85 0.18
C VAL A 351 -11.09 7.11 -1.30
N LEU A 352 -12.22 6.97 -1.98
CA LEU A 352 -12.36 7.19 -3.41
C LEU A 352 -13.07 8.53 -3.65
N TYR A 353 -12.57 9.31 -4.60
CA TYR A 353 -13.18 10.54 -5.05
C TYR A 353 -13.48 10.47 -6.55
N GLU A 354 -14.67 10.93 -6.91
CA GLU A 354 -14.99 11.33 -8.28
C GLU A 354 -14.69 12.81 -8.44
N VAL A 355 -13.73 13.15 -9.30
CA VAL A 355 -13.29 14.54 -9.50
C VAL A 355 -13.63 14.95 -10.93
N ARG A 356 -14.27 16.11 -11.08
CA ARG A 356 -14.75 16.62 -12.38
C ARG A 356 -14.13 17.95 -12.76
N PRO A 357 -13.88 18.15 -14.08
CA PRO A 357 -13.36 19.40 -14.65
C PRO A 357 -14.14 20.64 -14.31
#